data_c6038232f9b5b332f6c76df810c1026e
#
_entry.id   c6038232f9b5b332f6c76df810c1026e
#
_cell.length_a   1.000
_cell.length_b   1.000
_cell.length_c   1.000
_cell.angle_alpha   90.00
_cell.angle_beta   90.00
_cell.angle_gamma   90.00
#
_symmetry.space_group_name_H-M   'P 1'
#
loop_
_entity.id
_entity.type
_entity.pdbx_description
1 polymer ?
#
loop_
_entity_poly.entity_id
_entity_poly.type
_entity_poly.pdbx_seq_one_letter_code
_entity_poly.pdbx_strand_id
1 'polypeptide(L)'
;MSNKVLILGGTTYDSIISLPQLPQPEPQTIHYAPFHETIGSTGAGKALNLCKLNIPCVLHSIIGDDLYGHTIIEGLHEAGVNFQYDYDPKGTERHINLMDRDGNRISIFVTQSSSNPPLDLIKLEELIQQCDIVVLNIIAYTKELISLCQKHNKPIWTDLHDYDGTNSYHEDYINAAAYIFMSSDSLDDYRKVMLDFHRKGKKLVVCTHGKNGATCLSEDGVWREASIIEDYRFKEANGAGDSFFSGYLYGYLNNKSIEECLGFAAICAGLSITCEELAYPELSENLLQQEYVKYFGG
;
A
#
# COMPACT_ATOMS: atom_id res chain seq x y z
N MET A 1 -19.94 -15.96 -2.99
CA MET A 1 -18.76 -15.90 -3.91
C MET A 1 -17.72 -15.05 -3.19
N SER A 2 -16.46 -15.49 -3.11
CA SER A 2 -15.43 -14.65 -2.48
C SER A 2 -15.07 -13.50 -3.43
N ASN A 3 -15.06 -12.28 -2.90
CA ASN A 3 -14.70 -11.09 -3.67
C ASN A 3 -13.23 -11.19 -4.13
N LYS A 4 -12.99 -10.99 -5.43
CA LYS A 4 -11.64 -11.04 -6.02
C LYS A 4 -11.08 -9.63 -6.17
N VAL A 5 -9.91 -9.39 -5.62
CA VAL A 5 -9.19 -8.10 -5.70
C VAL A 5 -8.15 -8.15 -6.80
N LEU A 6 -8.12 -7.15 -7.67
CA LEU A 6 -7.01 -6.91 -8.59
C LEU A 6 -6.19 -5.72 -8.09
N ILE A 7 -4.92 -5.95 -7.81
CA ILE A 7 -3.95 -4.90 -7.46
C ILE A 7 -3.16 -4.57 -8.72
N LEU A 8 -3.30 -3.36 -9.21
CA LEU A 8 -2.49 -2.80 -10.30
C LEU A 8 -1.46 -1.88 -9.63
N GLY A 9 -0.22 -2.33 -9.51
CA GLY A 9 0.72 -1.62 -8.65
C GLY A 9 2.18 -1.96 -8.89
N GLY A 10 3.06 -1.31 -8.14
CA GLY A 10 4.49 -1.51 -8.22
C GLY A 10 4.96 -2.74 -7.45
N THR A 11 6.07 -3.26 -7.92
CA THR A 11 6.98 -4.16 -7.20
C THR A 11 8.38 -3.63 -7.40
N THR A 12 9.16 -3.55 -6.34
CA THR A 12 10.54 -3.06 -6.35
C THR A 12 11.47 -4.03 -5.65
N TYR A 13 12.75 -3.92 -5.91
CA TYR A 13 13.77 -4.58 -5.10
C TYR A 13 14.52 -3.52 -4.32
N ASP A 14 14.28 -3.47 -3.02
CA ASP A 14 14.71 -2.40 -2.15
C ASP A 14 15.91 -2.80 -1.31
N SER A 15 16.85 -1.86 -1.17
CA SER A 15 17.96 -1.94 -0.21
C SER A 15 17.64 -1.04 0.98
N ILE A 16 17.47 -1.61 2.15
CA ILE A 16 17.16 -0.87 3.39
C ILE A 16 18.44 -0.68 4.19
N ILE A 17 18.78 0.55 4.52
CA ILE A 17 19.94 0.93 5.34
C ILE A 17 19.41 1.57 6.62
N SER A 18 19.64 0.91 7.75
CA SER A 18 19.18 1.39 9.06
C SER A 18 20.24 2.30 9.69
N LEU A 19 19.83 3.49 10.10
CA LEU A 19 20.70 4.51 10.68
C LEU A 19 20.19 4.94 12.06
N PRO A 20 21.06 5.41 12.96
CA PRO A 20 20.61 6.02 14.21
C PRO A 20 19.75 7.27 14.00
N GLN A 21 20.07 8.05 12.97
CA GLN A 21 19.37 9.25 12.49
C GLN A 21 19.66 9.45 11.01
N LEU A 22 18.77 10.11 10.29
CA LEU A 22 19.01 10.43 8.87
C LEU A 22 20.21 11.37 8.72
N PRO A 23 21.06 11.18 7.67
CA PRO A 23 22.25 11.99 7.47
C PRO A 23 21.90 13.44 7.11
N GLN A 24 22.73 14.38 7.61
CA GLN A 24 22.65 15.75 7.16
C GLN A 24 23.19 15.88 5.73
N PRO A 25 22.75 16.89 4.93
CA PRO A 25 23.20 17.09 3.56
C PRO A 25 24.62 17.67 3.50
N GLU A 26 25.58 16.95 4.05
CA GLU A 26 27.00 17.32 4.07
C GLU A 26 27.88 16.09 3.80
N PRO A 27 29.12 16.28 3.28
CA PRO A 27 30.04 15.18 3.06
C PRO A 27 30.36 14.46 4.36
N GLN A 28 30.09 13.17 4.44
CA GLN A 28 30.35 12.34 5.62
C GLN A 28 30.57 10.88 5.22
N THR A 29 31.16 10.10 6.11
CA THR A 29 31.27 8.64 5.99
C THR A 29 30.52 8.02 7.16
N ILE A 30 29.56 7.13 6.82
CA ILE A 30 28.79 6.38 7.81
C ILE A 30 29.31 4.94 7.79
N HIS A 31 29.76 4.45 8.95
CA HIS A 31 30.31 3.12 9.11
C HIS A 31 29.31 2.19 9.82
N TYR A 32 29.35 0.91 9.44
CA TYR A 32 28.63 -0.18 10.14
C TYR A 32 27.10 0.00 10.19
N ALA A 33 26.50 0.60 9.17
CA ALA A 33 25.06 0.66 9.03
C ALA A 33 24.51 -0.75 8.75
N PRO A 34 23.55 -1.26 9.55
CA PRO A 34 22.82 -2.47 9.20
C PRO A 34 22.15 -2.34 7.83
N PHE A 35 22.14 -3.46 7.09
CA PHE A 35 21.64 -3.48 5.71
C PHE A 35 20.93 -4.80 5.45
N HIS A 36 19.81 -4.72 4.75
CA HIS A 36 19.14 -5.87 4.16
C HIS A 36 18.47 -5.51 2.84
N GLU A 37 18.17 -6.50 2.04
CA GLU A 37 17.43 -6.35 0.78
C GLU A 37 16.09 -7.07 0.88
N THR A 38 15.07 -6.49 0.26
CA THR A 38 13.71 -7.02 0.32
C THR A 38 12.92 -6.67 -0.94
N ILE A 39 11.87 -7.43 -1.22
CA ILE A 39 10.83 -7.02 -2.15
C ILE A 39 10.13 -5.81 -1.55
N GLY A 40 9.93 -4.78 -2.34
CA GLY A 40 9.35 -3.52 -1.94
C GLY A 40 8.13 -3.12 -2.76
N SER A 41 7.74 -1.87 -2.56
CA SER A 41 6.61 -1.18 -3.16
C SER A 41 5.23 -1.62 -2.65
N THR A 42 4.31 -0.70 -2.82
CA THR A 42 2.97 -0.75 -2.21
C THR A 42 2.05 -1.79 -2.85
N GLY A 43 2.30 -2.16 -4.11
CA GLY A 43 1.59 -3.26 -4.76
C GLY A 43 1.93 -4.59 -4.12
N ALA A 44 3.24 -4.88 -3.93
CA ALA A 44 3.70 -6.08 -3.25
C ALA A 44 3.24 -6.12 -1.78
N GLY A 45 3.39 -5.01 -1.05
CA GLY A 45 2.96 -4.92 0.35
C GLY A 45 1.49 -5.26 0.53
N LYS A 46 0.60 -4.66 -0.27
CA LYS A 46 -0.83 -4.97 -0.24
C LYS A 46 -1.14 -6.42 -0.62
N ALA A 47 -0.49 -6.95 -1.67
CA ALA A 47 -0.71 -8.32 -2.12
C ALA A 47 -0.29 -9.36 -1.08
N LEU A 48 0.88 -9.18 -0.45
CA LEU A 48 1.39 -10.05 0.62
C LEU A 48 0.45 -10.08 1.82
N ASN A 49 -0.02 -8.92 2.28
CA ASN A 49 -0.97 -8.83 3.39
C ASN A 49 -2.30 -9.52 3.06
N LEU A 50 -2.90 -9.23 1.88
CA LEU A 50 -4.17 -9.84 1.48
C LEU A 50 -4.05 -11.35 1.29
N CYS A 51 -2.93 -11.84 0.73
CA CYS A 51 -2.66 -13.27 0.60
C CYS A 51 -2.65 -13.97 1.97
N LYS A 52 -1.94 -13.39 2.97
CA LYS A 52 -1.90 -13.90 4.34
C LYS A 52 -3.28 -13.87 5.03
N LEU A 53 -4.14 -12.94 4.67
CA LEU A 53 -5.52 -12.82 5.15
C LEU A 53 -6.52 -13.67 4.33
N ASN A 54 -6.05 -14.59 3.48
CA ASN A 54 -6.87 -15.45 2.63
C ASN A 54 -7.85 -14.71 1.73
N ILE A 55 -7.55 -13.46 1.37
CA ILE A 55 -8.33 -12.69 0.39
C ILE A 55 -7.85 -13.05 -1.02
N PRO A 56 -8.74 -13.56 -1.91
CA PRO A 56 -8.37 -13.86 -3.29
C PRO A 56 -7.93 -12.58 -4.01
N CYS A 57 -6.64 -12.47 -4.31
CA CYS A 57 -6.10 -11.31 -5.03
C CYS A 57 -5.17 -11.74 -6.15
N VAL A 58 -5.08 -10.87 -7.16
CA VAL A 58 -4.07 -10.91 -8.22
C VAL A 58 -3.30 -9.61 -8.15
N LEU A 59 -1.97 -9.70 -8.10
CA LEU A 59 -1.08 -8.56 -8.27
C LEU A 59 -0.61 -8.52 -9.72
N HIS A 60 -0.77 -7.39 -10.39
CA HIS A 60 -0.10 -7.11 -11.65
C HIS A 60 0.88 -5.95 -11.48
N SER A 61 2.10 -6.13 -12.00
CA SER A 61 3.15 -5.12 -12.00
C SER A 61 3.96 -5.16 -13.29
N ILE A 62 4.89 -4.22 -13.42
CA ILE A 62 5.94 -4.23 -14.44
C ILE A 62 7.28 -4.47 -13.78
N ILE A 63 8.10 -5.34 -14.35
CA ILE A 63 9.42 -5.73 -13.83
C ILE A 63 10.42 -5.85 -14.99
N GLY A 64 11.71 -5.75 -14.70
CA GLY A 64 12.76 -6.04 -15.67
C GLY A 64 12.95 -7.55 -15.91
N ASP A 65 13.41 -7.91 -17.09
CA ASP A 65 13.98 -9.24 -17.36
C ASP A 65 15.44 -9.25 -16.89
N ASP A 66 15.62 -9.17 -15.58
CA ASP A 66 16.92 -9.07 -14.90
C ASP A 66 16.93 -9.86 -13.58
N LEU A 67 18.08 -9.90 -12.92
CA LEU A 67 18.24 -10.63 -11.64
C LEU A 67 17.23 -10.21 -10.60
N TYR A 68 16.96 -8.91 -10.48
CA TYR A 68 16.05 -8.37 -9.45
C TYR A 68 14.59 -8.71 -9.76
N GLY A 69 14.20 -8.65 -11.04
CA GLY A 69 12.87 -9.08 -11.49
C GLY A 69 12.63 -10.55 -11.21
N HIS A 70 13.61 -11.41 -11.52
CA HIS A 70 13.52 -12.84 -11.21
C HIS A 70 13.42 -13.10 -9.71
N THR A 71 14.19 -12.38 -8.89
CA THR A 71 14.09 -12.48 -7.41
C THR A 71 12.70 -12.08 -6.90
N ILE A 72 12.10 -11.03 -7.48
CA ILE A 72 10.73 -10.62 -7.13
C ILE A 72 9.72 -11.71 -7.51
N ILE A 73 9.82 -12.28 -8.73
CA ILE A 73 8.93 -13.36 -9.18
C ILE A 73 8.98 -14.55 -8.22
N GLU A 74 10.20 -15.03 -7.93
CA GLU A 74 10.43 -16.17 -7.04
C GLU A 74 9.86 -15.89 -5.64
N GLY A 75 10.21 -14.75 -5.02
CA GLY A 75 9.78 -14.41 -3.68
C GLY A 75 8.27 -14.23 -3.54
N LEU A 76 7.61 -13.59 -4.51
CA LEU A 76 6.15 -13.46 -4.49
C LEU A 76 5.45 -14.80 -4.73
N HIS A 77 6.00 -15.66 -5.58
CA HIS A 77 5.50 -17.02 -5.80
C HIS A 77 5.65 -17.89 -4.53
N GLU A 78 6.79 -17.85 -3.87
CA GLU A 78 7.02 -18.56 -2.60
C GLU A 78 6.07 -18.08 -1.50
N ALA A 79 5.74 -16.79 -1.48
CA ALA A 79 4.75 -16.21 -0.58
C ALA A 79 3.30 -16.55 -0.95
N GLY A 80 3.06 -17.28 -2.05
CA GLY A 80 1.73 -17.69 -2.51
C GLY A 80 0.92 -16.59 -3.21
N VAL A 81 1.56 -15.47 -3.59
CA VAL A 81 0.90 -14.38 -4.31
C VAL A 81 0.64 -14.79 -5.76
N ASN A 82 -0.59 -14.62 -6.24
CA ASN A 82 -0.90 -14.75 -7.67
C ASN A 82 -0.37 -13.51 -8.41
N PHE A 83 0.90 -13.61 -8.85
CA PHE A 83 1.63 -12.52 -9.48
C PHE A 83 1.58 -12.64 -11.00
N GLN A 84 1.14 -11.58 -11.66
CA GLN A 84 1.12 -11.39 -13.11
C GLN A 84 1.97 -10.17 -13.44
N TYR A 85 2.69 -10.18 -14.55
CA TYR A 85 3.59 -9.10 -14.89
C TYR A 85 3.77 -8.93 -16.40
N ASP A 86 4.18 -7.72 -16.79
CA ASP A 86 4.76 -7.40 -18.07
C ASP A 86 6.22 -6.97 -17.88
N TYR A 87 7.06 -7.19 -18.90
CA TYR A 87 8.45 -6.78 -18.82
C TYR A 87 8.65 -5.30 -19.18
N ASP A 88 9.35 -4.59 -18.30
CA ASP A 88 9.80 -3.22 -18.53
C ASP A 88 11.21 -3.24 -19.16
N PRO A 89 11.40 -2.66 -20.37
CA PRO A 89 12.71 -2.60 -21.01
C PRO A 89 13.74 -1.75 -20.25
N LYS A 90 13.32 -0.91 -19.30
CA LYS A 90 14.24 -0.16 -18.43
C LYS A 90 14.84 -0.99 -17.29
N GLY A 91 14.33 -2.20 -17.08
CA GLY A 91 14.73 -3.04 -15.97
C GLY A 91 13.83 -2.88 -14.74
N THR A 92 14.14 -3.65 -13.70
CA THR A 92 13.39 -3.66 -12.43
C THR A 92 13.60 -2.36 -11.67
N GLU A 93 12.51 -1.79 -11.16
CA GLU A 93 12.56 -0.62 -10.27
C GLU A 93 13.22 -0.99 -8.94
N ARG A 94 14.17 -0.14 -8.52
CA ARG A 94 14.98 -0.36 -7.33
C ARG A 94 15.11 0.91 -6.51
N HIS A 95 14.99 0.76 -5.20
CA HIS A 95 15.18 1.87 -4.27
C HIS A 95 16.28 1.55 -3.25
N ILE A 96 16.93 2.61 -2.76
CA ILE A 96 17.71 2.57 -1.53
C ILE A 96 16.96 3.43 -0.52
N ASN A 97 16.54 2.81 0.58
CA ASN A 97 15.81 3.48 1.65
C ASN A 97 16.74 3.65 2.86
N LEU A 98 17.04 4.89 3.21
CA LEU A 98 17.68 5.23 4.48
C LEU A 98 16.57 5.36 5.52
N MET A 99 16.62 4.54 6.57
CA MET A 99 15.63 4.52 7.65
C MET A 99 16.30 4.88 8.98
N ASP A 100 15.66 5.74 9.80
CA ASP A 100 16.13 6.00 11.14
C ASP A 100 15.28 5.33 12.22
N ARG A 101 15.72 5.45 13.48
CA ARG A 101 15.04 4.84 14.63
C ARG A 101 13.66 5.44 14.95
N ASP A 102 13.39 6.63 14.44
CA ASP A 102 12.12 7.34 14.63
C ASP A 102 11.12 7.03 13.51
N GLY A 103 11.52 6.20 12.52
CA GLY A 103 10.72 5.82 11.37
C GLY A 103 10.76 6.82 10.22
N ASN A 104 11.63 7.83 10.28
CA ASN A 104 11.83 8.74 9.15
C ASN A 104 12.58 8.04 8.02
N ARG A 105 12.27 8.42 6.77
CA ARG A 105 12.80 7.76 5.57
C ARG A 105 13.28 8.76 4.54
N ILE A 106 14.41 8.45 3.90
CA ILE A 106 14.82 9.02 2.62
C ILE A 106 14.84 7.88 1.60
N SER A 107 14.01 7.97 0.55
CA SER A 107 13.99 7.00 -0.55
C SER A 107 14.74 7.54 -1.75
N ILE A 108 15.68 6.75 -2.26
CA ILE A 108 16.49 7.05 -3.44
C ILE A 108 16.11 6.06 -4.52
N PHE A 109 15.48 6.55 -5.60
CA PHE A 109 15.10 5.73 -6.75
C PHE A 109 16.35 5.53 -7.63
N VAL A 110 16.94 4.34 -7.57
CA VAL A 110 18.16 3.99 -8.32
C VAL A 110 17.80 3.63 -9.77
N THR A 111 16.73 2.88 -9.94
CA THR A 111 16.10 2.59 -11.23
C THR A 111 14.63 2.92 -11.11
N GLN A 112 14.09 3.65 -12.07
CA GLN A 112 12.67 4.00 -12.11
C GLN A 112 12.00 3.31 -13.28
N SER A 113 10.84 2.73 -13.05
CA SER A 113 10.03 2.08 -14.07
C SER A 113 9.61 3.02 -15.20
N SER A 114 9.32 2.45 -16.36
CA SER A 114 8.82 3.19 -17.53
C SER A 114 7.46 3.80 -17.25
N SER A 115 7.24 5.02 -17.75
CA SER A 115 5.92 5.64 -17.72
C SER A 115 4.94 4.96 -18.70
N ASN A 116 5.47 4.41 -19.79
CA ASN A 116 4.73 3.80 -20.90
C ASN A 116 5.40 2.47 -21.30
N PRO A 117 5.34 1.43 -20.46
CA PRO A 117 5.87 0.12 -20.79
C PRO A 117 5.00 -0.59 -21.83
N PRO A 118 5.52 -1.58 -22.54
CA PRO A 118 4.69 -2.46 -23.35
C PRO A 118 3.79 -3.29 -22.41
N LEU A 119 2.46 -3.12 -22.51
CA LEU A 119 1.49 -3.84 -21.69
C LEU A 119 0.66 -4.82 -22.54
N ASP A 120 0.39 -6.00 -22.01
CA ASP A 120 -0.65 -6.90 -22.54
C ASP A 120 -2.04 -6.41 -22.13
N LEU A 121 -2.55 -5.41 -22.85
CA LEU A 121 -3.86 -4.80 -22.55
C LEU A 121 -5.03 -5.80 -22.65
N ILE A 122 -4.90 -6.87 -23.47
CA ILE A 122 -5.94 -7.90 -23.58
C ILE A 122 -6.02 -8.67 -22.26
N LYS A 123 -4.89 -9.16 -21.78
CA LYS A 123 -4.78 -9.88 -20.51
C LYS A 123 -5.21 -8.99 -19.32
N LEU A 124 -4.79 -7.72 -19.31
CA LEU A 124 -5.18 -6.77 -18.27
C LEU A 124 -6.68 -6.50 -18.26
N GLU A 125 -7.31 -6.35 -19.42
CA GLU A 125 -8.76 -6.17 -19.51
C GLU A 125 -9.49 -7.41 -18.99
N GLU A 126 -9.02 -8.63 -19.29
CA GLU A 126 -9.57 -9.88 -18.75
C GLU A 126 -9.47 -9.94 -17.21
N LEU A 127 -8.31 -9.54 -16.63
CA LEU A 127 -8.13 -9.47 -15.19
C LEU A 127 -9.09 -8.47 -14.55
N ILE A 128 -9.25 -7.28 -15.16
CA ILE A 128 -10.18 -6.25 -14.70
C ILE A 128 -11.62 -6.77 -14.76
N GLN A 129 -12.03 -7.45 -15.82
CA GLN A 129 -13.37 -8.02 -15.92
C GLN A 129 -13.66 -9.03 -14.82
N GLN A 130 -12.69 -9.86 -14.46
CA GLN A 130 -12.83 -10.96 -13.51
C GLN A 130 -12.75 -10.54 -12.04
N CYS A 131 -12.29 -9.32 -11.72
CA CYS A 131 -12.23 -8.84 -10.35
C CYS A 131 -13.52 -8.12 -9.92
N ASP A 132 -13.72 -8.00 -8.61
CA ASP A 132 -14.81 -7.23 -8.01
C ASP A 132 -14.34 -5.84 -7.60
N ILE A 133 -13.06 -5.71 -7.23
CA ILE A 133 -12.44 -4.46 -6.77
C ILE A 133 -11.08 -4.32 -7.47
N VAL A 134 -10.78 -3.10 -7.90
CA VAL A 134 -9.44 -2.71 -8.36
C VAL A 134 -8.77 -1.83 -7.30
N VAL A 135 -7.59 -2.24 -6.85
CA VAL A 135 -6.66 -1.41 -6.09
C VAL A 135 -5.67 -0.82 -7.08
N LEU A 136 -5.79 0.46 -7.34
CA LEU A 136 -4.99 1.19 -8.32
C LEU A 136 -3.92 2.01 -7.60
N ASN A 137 -2.68 1.55 -7.62
CA ASN A 137 -1.56 2.28 -7.04
C ASN A 137 -1.10 3.42 -7.95
N ILE A 138 -0.52 4.47 -7.37
CA ILE A 138 -0.09 5.68 -8.07
C ILE A 138 1.26 5.51 -8.80
N ILE A 139 1.38 4.50 -9.64
CA ILE A 139 2.51 4.29 -10.53
C ILE A 139 2.12 4.61 -11.98
N ALA A 140 3.04 5.20 -12.75
CA ALA A 140 2.70 5.84 -14.02
C ALA A 140 1.93 4.94 -15.02
N TYR A 141 2.32 3.68 -15.17
CA TYR A 141 1.68 2.76 -16.13
C TYR A 141 0.20 2.48 -15.82
N THR A 142 -0.21 2.55 -14.54
CA THR A 142 -1.58 2.25 -14.15
C THR A 142 -2.58 3.33 -14.58
N LYS A 143 -2.11 4.54 -14.90
CA LYS A 143 -2.98 5.62 -15.44
C LYS A 143 -3.68 5.19 -16.72
N GLU A 144 -3.00 4.46 -17.60
CA GLU A 144 -3.58 3.98 -18.85
C GLU A 144 -4.73 2.98 -18.63
N LEU A 145 -4.73 2.31 -17.47
CA LEU A 145 -5.72 1.29 -17.11
C LEU A 145 -6.99 1.89 -16.48
N ILE A 146 -6.99 3.16 -16.11
CA ILE A 146 -8.16 3.85 -15.51
C ILE A 146 -9.37 3.72 -16.43
N SER A 147 -9.20 3.97 -17.74
CA SER A 147 -10.29 3.90 -18.72
C SER A 147 -10.87 2.50 -18.83
N LEU A 148 -10.05 1.45 -18.74
CA LEU A 148 -10.52 0.06 -18.73
C LEU A 148 -11.31 -0.27 -17.44
N CYS A 149 -10.82 0.19 -16.29
CA CYS A 149 -11.54 0.02 -15.02
C CYS A 149 -12.93 0.69 -15.06
N GLN A 150 -12.99 1.91 -15.59
CA GLN A 150 -14.24 2.67 -15.76
C GLN A 150 -15.19 2.00 -16.77
N LYS A 151 -14.67 1.53 -17.92
CA LYS A 151 -15.43 0.78 -18.94
C LYS A 151 -16.15 -0.43 -18.33
N HIS A 152 -15.52 -1.11 -17.37
CA HIS A 152 -16.08 -2.28 -16.71
C HIS A 152 -16.76 -1.96 -15.36
N ASN A 153 -16.99 -0.66 -15.06
CA ASN A 153 -17.65 -0.18 -13.85
C ASN A 153 -17.06 -0.76 -12.56
N LYS A 154 -15.71 -0.91 -12.50
CA LYS A 154 -15.06 -1.47 -11.31
C LYS A 154 -14.88 -0.41 -10.25
N PRO A 155 -15.23 -0.68 -8.97
CA PRO A 155 -14.90 0.21 -7.88
C PRO A 155 -13.38 0.28 -7.71
N ILE A 156 -12.85 1.52 -7.78
CA ILE A 156 -11.42 1.78 -7.66
C ILE A 156 -11.11 2.27 -6.25
N TRP A 157 -10.14 1.60 -5.64
CA TRP A 157 -9.48 1.98 -4.39
C TRP A 157 -8.09 2.49 -4.71
N THR A 158 -7.66 3.57 -4.11
CA THR A 158 -6.30 4.10 -4.30
C THR A 158 -5.70 4.56 -2.99
N ASP A 159 -4.38 4.54 -2.95
CA ASP A 159 -3.58 5.09 -1.87
C ASP A 159 -2.68 6.18 -2.47
N LEU A 160 -2.88 7.42 -2.03
CA LEU A 160 -2.16 8.59 -2.52
C LEU A 160 -0.86 8.83 -1.76
N HIS A 161 -0.55 7.98 -0.78
CA HIS A 161 0.64 8.08 0.06
C HIS A 161 0.79 9.47 0.71
N ASP A 162 1.91 10.14 0.43
CA ASP A 162 2.31 11.46 0.93
C ASP A 162 1.81 12.62 0.05
N TYR A 163 0.59 12.52 -0.49
CA TYR A 163 -0.04 13.59 -1.27
C TYR A 163 0.00 14.92 -0.51
N ASP A 164 0.45 15.98 -1.18
CA ASP A 164 0.64 17.32 -0.59
C ASP A 164 -0.55 18.27 -0.74
N GLY A 165 -1.67 17.78 -1.27
CA GLY A 165 -2.88 18.57 -1.51
C GLY A 165 -2.89 19.32 -2.85
N THR A 166 -1.79 19.36 -3.59
CA THR A 166 -1.63 20.20 -4.80
C THR A 166 -1.03 19.49 -6.00
N ASN A 167 -0.32 18.39 -5.81
CA ASN A 167 0.40 17.70 -6.86
C ASN A 167 -0.54 17.10 -7.92
N SER A 168 -0.54 17.69 -9.12
CA SER A 168 -1.38 17.27 -10.24
C SER A 168 -1.15 15.85 -10.74
N TYR A 169 -0.02 15.23 -10.41
CA TYR A 169 0.24 13.82 -10.72
C TYR A 169 -0.85 12.90 -10.19
N HIS A 170 -1.44 13.25 -9.03
CA HIS A 170 -2.46 12.44 -8.36
C HIS A 170 -3.88 12.66 -8.89
N GLU A 171 -4.12 13.70 -9.70
CA GLU A 171 -5.49 14.08 -10.12
C GLU A 171 -6.25 12.95 -10.83
N ASP A 172 -5.60 12.22 -11.73
CA ASP A 172 -6.25 11.13 -12.47
C ASP A 172 -6.72 10.02 -11.52
N TYR A 173 -5.88 9.66 -10.53
CA TYR A 173 -6.21 8.67 -9.51
C TYR A 173 -7.31 9.15 -8.58
N ILE A 174 -7.22 10.40 -8.10
CA ILE A 174 -8.25 11.03 -7.28
C ILE A 174 -9.58 11.03 -8.02
N ASN A 175 -9.60 11.42 -9.29
CA ASN A 175 -10.83 11.49 -10.07
C ASN A 175 -11.44 10.08 -10.29
N ALA A 176 -10.61 9.07 -10.55
CA ALA A 176 -11.05 7.71 -10.82
C ALA A 176 -11.53 6.95 -9.58
N ALA A 177 -10.88 7.16 -8.42
CA ALA A 177 -11.13 6.38 -7.23
C ALA A 177 -12.43 6.79 -6.50
N ALA A 178 -13.15 5.80 -5.98
CA ALA A 178 -14.25 5.99 -5.04
C ALA A 178 -13.79 5.90 -3.57
N TYR A 179 -12.70 5.20 -3.30
CA TYR A 179 -12.14 4.94 -1.98
C TYR A 179 -10.69 5.40 -1.99
N ILE A 180 -10.34 6.34 -1.11
CA ILE A 180 -9.04 7.01 -1.09
C ILE A 180 -8.38 6.83 0.27
N PHE A 181 -7.11 6.41 0.27
CA PHE A 181 -6.21 6.41 1.42
C PHE A 181 -5.08 7.40 1.15
N MET A 182 -4.55 7.99 2.21
CA MET A 182 -3.42 8.92 2.15
C MET A 182 -2.77 9.06 3.52
N SER A 183 -1.54 9.62 3.57
CA SER A 183 -0.89 10.08 4.80
C SER A 183 -1.12 11.58 5.02
N SER A 184 -1.06 12.02 6.26
CA SER A 184 -1.06 13.44 6.60
C SER A 184 0.33 14.08 6.58
N ASP A 185 1.39 13.31 6.30
CA ASP A 185 2.79 13.76 6.48
C ASP A 185 3.14 15.01 5.67
N SER A 186 2.52 15.18 4.49
CA SER A 186 2.75 16.32 3.59
C SER A 186 1.56 17.31 3.55
N LEU A 187 0.59 17.18 4.47
CA LEU A 187 -0.64 18.00 4.48
C LEU A 187 -0.65 18.99 5.64
N ASP A 188 -0.78 20.27 5.36
CA ASP A 188 -1.01 21.32 6.37
C ASP A 188 -2.37 21.15 7.07
N ASP A 189 -3.42 20.80 6.31
CA ASP A 189 -4.78 20.60 6.79
C ASP A 189 -5.43 19.39 6.10
N TYR A 190 -5.16 18.20 6.64
CA TYR A 190 -5.71 16.97 6.09
C TYR A 190 -7.24 16.92 6.13
N ARG A 191 -7.89 17.55 7.14
CA ARG A 191 -9.36 17.55 7.25
C ARG A 191 -10.00 18.32 6.11
N LYS A 192 -9.40 19.43 5.69
CA LYS A 192 -9.84 20.19 4.53
C LYS A 192 -9.76 19.35 3.25
N VAL A 193 -8.64 18.65 3.04
CA VAL A 193 -8.45 17.74 1.88
C VAL A 193 -9.50 16.62 1.88
N MET A 194 -9.73 15.98 3.03
CA MET A 194 -10.74 14.94 3.17
C MET A 194 -12.15 15.46 2.86
N LEU A 195 -12.51 16.65 3.35
CA LEU A 195 -13.79 17.29 3.04
C LEU A 195 -13.92 17.60 1.54
N ASP A 196 -12.86 18.05 0.90
CA ASP A 196 -12.88 18.34 -0.53
C ASP A 196 -13.07 17.06 -1.36
N PHE A 197 -12.46 15.96 -0.96
CA PHE A 197 -12.71 14.64 -1.56
C PHE A 197 -14.15 14.16 -1.32
N HIS A 198 -14.66 14.29 -0.11
CA HIS A 198 -16.05 13.94 0.21
C HIS A 198 -17.04 14.76 -0.66
N ARG A 199 -16.81 16.08 -0.81
CA ARG A 199 -17.62 16.94 -1.70
C ARG A 199 -17.54 16.54 -3.17
N LYS A 200 -16.44 15.93 -3.60
CA LYS A 200 -16.29 15.33 -4.94
C LYS A 200 -16.99 13.97 -5.07
N GLY A 201 -17.72 13.52 -4.05
CA GLY A 201 -18.49 12.27 -4.07
C GLY A 201 -17.68 11.01 -3.81
N LYS A 202 -16.51 11.12 -3.13
CA LYS A 202 -15.77 9.93 -2.70
C LYS A 202 -16.54 9.21 -1.59
N LYS A 203 -16.64 7.88 -1.69
CA LYS A 203 -17.38 7.06 -0.72
C LYS A 203 -16.66 6.92 0.61
N LEU A 204 -15.33 6.92 0.55
CA LEU A 204 -14.49 6.79 1.72
C LEU A 204 -13.18 7.55 1.50
N VAL A 205 -12.78 8.30 2.51
CA VAL A 205 -11.44 8.91 2.59
C VAL A 205 -10.83 8.55 3.94
N VAL A 206 -9.67 7.94 3.92
CA VAL A 206 -8.90 7.58 5.12
C VAL A 206 -7.55 8.28 5.09
N CYS A 207 -7.21 8.96 6.17
CA CYS A 207 -5.93 9.64 6.34
C CYS A 207 -5.21 9.05 7.55
N THR A 208 -4.02 8.49 7.35
CA THR A 208 -3.17 7.97 8.42
C THR A 208 -2.24 9.06 8.96
N HIS A 209 -1.92 8.99 10.25
CA HIS A 209 -1.12 10.00 10.99
C HIS A 209 0.06 9.36 11.71
N GLY A 210 0.61 8.27 11.17
CA GLY A 210 1.68 7.49 11.79
C GLY A 210 1.29 7.08 13.23
N LYS A 211 2.10 7.47 14.20
CA LYS A 211 1.87 7.18 15.63
C LYS A 211 0.62 7.84 16.25
N ASN A 212 -0.04 8.72 15.52
CA ASN A 212 -1.26 9.39 15.99
C ASN A 212 -2.54 8.71 15.47
N GLY A 213 -2.43 7.53 14.83
CA GLY A 213 -3.58 6.78 14.36
C GLY A 213 -4.06 7.16 12.97
N ALA A 214 -5.37 7.18 12.76
CA ALA A 214 -5.98 7.49 11.48
C ALA A 214 -7.35 8.16 11.64
N THR A 215 -7.72 9.00 10.66
CA THR A 215 -9.04 9.61 10.53
C THR A 215 -9.73 9.07 9.28
N CYS A 216 -11.01 8.75 9.39
CA CYS A 216 -11.86 8.29 8.31
C CYS A 216 -13.06 9.23 8.13
N LEU A 217 -13.37 9.56 6.88
CA LEU A 217 -14.59 10.26 6.47
C LEU A 217 -15.31 9.42 5.41
N SER A 218 -16.51 8.96 5.72
CA SER A 218 -17.31 8.13 4.83
C SER A 218 -18.40 8.93 4.12
N GLU A 219 -19.09 8.31 3.16
CA GLU A 219 -20.11 8.95 2.33
C GLU A 219 -21.29 9.53 3.12
N ASP A 220 -21.56 9.01 4.33
CA ASP A 220 -22.57 9.53 5.25
C ASP A 220 -22.15 10.85 5.93
N GLY A 221 -20.95 11.35 5.66
CA GLY A 221 -20.39 12.57 6.26
C GLY A 221 -19.92 12.40 7.70
N VAL A 222 -19.86 11.17 8.22
CA VAL A 222 -19.45 10.90 9.60
C VAL A 222 -17.93 10.73 9.70
N TRP A 223 -17.35 11.48 10.62
CA TRP A 223 -15.93 11.37 10.97
C TRP A 223 -15.72 10.27 12.00
N ARG A 224 -14.72 9.44 11.79
CA ARG A 224 -14.31 8.37 12.70
C ARG A 224 -12.80 8.42 12.88
N GLU A 225 -12.36 8.09 14.09
CA GLU A 225 -10.93 8.07 14.43
C GLU A 225 -10.53 6.65 14.83
N ALA A 226 -9.33 6.25 14.45
CA ALA A 226 -8.71 5.01 14.91
C ALA A 226 -7.41 5.34 15.64
N SER A 227 -7.29 4.91 16.89
CA SER A 227 -6.05 5.00 17.64
C SER A 227 -5.09 3.90 17.24
N ILE A 228 -3.79 4.10 17.46
CA ILE A 228 -2.80 3.02 17.41
C ILE A 228 -3.00 2.06 18.58
N ILE A 229 -2.43 0.86 18.45
CA ILE A 229 -2.34 -0.12 19.53
C ILE A 229 -0.93 -0.02 20.12
N GLU A 230 -0.81 0.51 21.33
CA GLU A 230 0.47 0.85 21.97
C GLU A 230 1.30 -0.38 22.40
N ASP A 231 0.68 -1.56 22.47
CA ASP A 231 1.35 -2.82 22.87
C ASP A 231 2.38 -3.30 21.84
N TYR A 232 2.26 -2.88 20.58
CA TYR A 232 3.17 -3.28 19.51
C TYR A 232 4.48 -2.49 19.57
N ARG A 233 5.60 -3.22 19.70
CA ARG A 233 6.92 -2.61 19.79
C ARG A 233 7.43 -2.23 18.40
N PHE A 234 7.69 -0.95 18.21
CA PHE A 234 8.25 -0.42 16.97
C PHE A 234 9.63 -1.02 16.67
N LYS A 235 9.78 -1.54 15.45
CA LYS A 235 11.05 -1.97 14.85
C LYS A 235 11.29 -1.22 13.55
N GLU A 236 10.33 -1.25 12.62
CA GLU A 236 10.40 -0.60 11.32
C GLU A 236 9.01 -0.16 10.84
N ALA A 237 8.93 0.96 10.11
CA ALA A 237 7.66 1.48 9.60
C ALA A 237 7.37 1.10 8.14
N ASN A 238 8.32 0.40 7.46
CA ASN A 238 8.14 0.03 6.05
C ASN A 238 6.95 -0.92 5.90
N GLY A 239 6.03 -0.63 4.97
CA GLY A 239 4.83 -1.45 4.74
C GLY A 239 3.66 -1.22 5.72
N ALA A 240 3.81 -0.35 6.76
CA ALA A 240 2.73 -0.11 7.73
C ALA A 240 1.46 0.46 7.09
N GLY A 241 1.59 1.39 6.13
CA GLY A 241 0.47 1.93 5.37
C GLY A 241 -0.23 0.88 4.51
N ASP A 242 0.53 0.01 3.85
CA ASP A 242 -0.01 -1.09 3.04
C ASP A 242 -0.73 -2.14 3.90
N SER A 243 -0.19 -2.41 5.09
CA SER A 243 -0.81 -3.30 6.07
C SER A 243 -2.10 -2.70 6.62
N PHE A 244 -2.12 -1.40 6.93
CA PHE A 244 -3.32 -0.67 7.32
C PHE A 244 -4.40 -0.74 6.24
N PHE A 245 -4.05 -0.41 4.99
CA PHE A 245 -4.94 -0.50 3.84
C PHE A 245 -5.53 -1.91 3.70
N SER A 246 -4.68 -2.94 3.77
CA SER A 246 -5.08 -4.34 3.60
C SER A 246 -6.00 -4.82 4.71
N GLY A 247 -5.74 -4.44 5.97
CA GLY A 247 -6.59 -4.74 7.11
C GLY A 247 -7.97 -4.07 6.99
N TYR A 248 -8.01 -2.82 6.53
CA TYR A 248 -9.27 -2.13 6.24
C TYR A 248 -10.06 -2.85 5.13
N LEU A 249 -9.39 -3.17 4.03
CA LEU A 249 -10.01 -3.85 2.89
C LEU A 249 -10.50 -5.25 3.27
N TYR A 250 -9.77 -5.99 4.11
CA TYR A 250 -10.22 -7.26 4.69
C TYR A 250 -11.57 -7.10 5.42
N GLY A 251 -11.67 -6.13 6.32
CA GLY A 251 -12.92 -5.85 7.04
C GLY A 251 -14.07 -5.51 6.07
N TYR A 252 -13.82 -4.63 5.11
CA TYR A 252 -14.80 -4.23 4.10
C TYR A 252 -15.32 -5.42 3.29
N LEU A 253 -14.44 -6.30 2.81
CA LEU A 253 -14.79 -7.49 2.04
C LEU A 253 -15.58 -8.52 2.86
N ASN A 254 -15.41 -8.51 4.17
CA ASN A 254 -16.16 -9.32 5.11
C ASN A 254 -17.42 -8.62 5.66
N ASN A 255 -17.88 -7.53 5.02
CA ASN A 255 -19.07 -6.76 5.38
C ASN A 255 -19.09 -6.27 6.83
N LYS A 256 -17.93 -5.87 7.33
CA LYS A 256 -17.77 -5.31 8.67
C LYS A 256 -18.12 -3.83 8.69
N SER A 257 -18.48 -3.31 9.87
CA SER A 257 -18.68 -1.86 10.06
C SER A 257 -17.39 -1.10 9.78
N ILE A 258 -17.48 0.21 9.55
CA ILE A 258 -16.30 1.06 9.31
C ILE A 258 -15.38 1.03 10.54
N GLU A 259 -15.96 1.01 11.73
CA GLU A 259 -15.22 0.92 12.99
C GLU A 259 -14.46 -0.40 13.11
N GLU A 260 -15.08 -1.52 12.75
CA GLU A 260 -14.40 -2.82 12.70
C GLU A 260 -13.28 -2.83 11.63
N CYS A 261 -13.54 -2.25 10.45
CA CYS A 261 -12.52 -2.12 9.39
C CYS A 261 -11.30 -1.32 9.87
N LEU A 262 -11.52 -0.20 10.58
CA LEU A 262 -10.47 0.61 11.20
C LEU A 262 -9.71 -0.17 12.27
N GLY A 263 -10.39 -0.98 13.08
CA GLY A 263 -9.76 -1.85 14.06
C GLY A 263 -8.85 -2.90 13.43
N PHE A 264 -9.31 -3.60 12.38
CA PHE A 264 -8.47 -4.53 11.62
C PHE A 264 -7.27 -3.83 10.97
N ALA A 265 -7.48 -2.63 10.43
CA ALA A 265 -6.43 -1.82 9.85
C ALA A 265 -5.34 -1.47 10.89
N ALA A 266 -5.75 -1.01 12.08
CA ALA A 266 -4.84 -0.67 13.17
C ALA A 266 -4.02 -1.88 13.66
N ILE A 267 -4.64 -3.08 13.73
CA ILE A 267 -3.96 -4.32 14.08
C ILE A 267 -2.92 -4.70 13.02
N CYS A 268 -3.30 -4.73 11.75
CA CYS A 268 -2.39 -5.07 10.66
C CYS A 268 -1.18 -4.13 10.62
N ALA A 269 -1.40 -2.82 10.73
CA ALA A 269 -0.33 -1.83 10.80
C ALA A 269 0.52 -2.01 12.06
N GLY A 270 -0.11 -2.25 13.22
CA GLY A 270 0.58 -2.49 14.48
C GLY A 270 1.46 -3.74 14.46
N LEU A 271 0.99 -4.84 13.87
CA LEU A 271 1.79 -6.05 13.68
C LEU A 271 2.96 -5.80 12.73
N SER A 272 2.73 -5.10 11.60
CA SER A 272 3.77 -4.88 10.59
C SER A 272 4.94 -4.06 11.12
N ILE A 273 4.71 -3.07 11.99
CA ILE A 273 5.81 -2.28 12.55
C ILE A 273 6.72 -3.04 13.52
N THR A 274 6.40 -4.30 13.86
CA THR A 274 7.21 -5.15 14.75
C THR A 274 8.24 -6.01 14.00
N CYS A 275 8.26 -5.99 12.68
CA CYS A 275 9.15 -6.79 11.82
C CYS A 275 9.83 -5.93 10.75
N GLU A 276 10.69 -6.52 9.92
CA GLU A 276 11.36 -5.88 8.78
C GLU A 276 10.70 -6.22 7.45
N GLU A 277 9.78 -7.17 7.44
CA GLU A 277 9.07 -7.63 6.27
C GLU A 277 7.89 -6.71 5.92
N LEU A 278 7.54 -6.60 4.65
CA LEU A 278 6.40 -5.80 4.16
C LEU A 278 5.03 -6.25 4.71
N ALA A 279 4.95 -7.50 5.15
CA ALA A 279 3.78 -8.05 5.81
C ALA A 279 4.23 -8.89 7.00
N TYR A 280 3.58 -8.73 8.15
CA TYR A 280 3.94 -9.50 9.34
C TYR A 280 4.00 -11.01 9.04
N PRO A 281 5.13 -11.71 9.35
CA PRO A 281 5.35 -13.09 8.90
C PRO A 281 4.23 -14.06 9.30
N GLU A 282 3.70 -13.93 10.50
CA GLU A 282 2.66 -14.80 11.05
C GLU A 282 1.24 -14.25 10.86
N LEU A 283 1.08 -13.16 10.08
CA LEU A 283 -0.25 -12.62 9.79
C LEU A 283 -1.13 -13.72 9.20
N SER A 284 -2.31 -13.85 9.75
CA SER A 284 -3.34 -14.77 9.29
C SER A 284 -4.71 -14.24 9.70
N GLU A 285 -5.74 -14.72 9.05
CA GLU A 285 -7.12 -14.38 9.43
C GLU A 285 -7.41 -14.73 10.90
N ASN A 286 -6.94 -15.91 11.35
CA ASN A 286 -7.13 -16.33 12.74
C ASN A 286 -6.42 -15.41 13.73
N LEU A 287 -5.16 -15.04 13.48
CA LEU A 287 -4.42 -14.10 14.31
C LEU A 287 -5.12 -12.74 14.35
N LEU A 288 -5.52 -12.23 13.17
CA LEU A 288 -6.21 -10.95 13.07
C LEU A 288 -7.50 -10.92 13.89
N GLN A 289 -8.31 -11.99 13.86
CA GLN A 289 -9.52 -12.10 14.64
C GLN A 289 -9.24 -12.21 16.16
N GLN A 290 -8.21 -12.94 16.55
CA GLN A 290 -7.80 -13.05 17.96
C GLN A 290 -7.34 -11.69 18.51
N GLU A 291 -6.50 -10.97 17.79
CA GLU A 291 -6.05 -9.62 18.17
C GLU A 291 -7.23 -8.63 18.19
N TYR A 292 -8.18 -8.77 17.25
CA TYR A 292 -9.38 -7.94 17.24
C TYR A 292 -10.22 -8.13 18.51
N VAL A 293 -10.47 -9.37 18.91
CA VAL A 293 -11.20 -9.66 20.16
C VAL A 293 -10.44 -9.12 21.37
N LYS A 294 -9.11 -9.25 21.40
CA LYS A 294 -8.27 -8.76 22.50
C LYS A 294 -8.36 -7.24 22.70
N TYR A 295 -8.37 -6.45 21.62
CA TYR A 295 -8.29 -4.99 21.70
C TYR A 295 -9.65 -4.28 21.55
N PHE A 296 -10.62 -4.91 20.87
CA PHE A 296 -11.89 -4.29 20.51
C PHE A 296 -13.13 -5.12 20.91
N GLY A 297 -12.94 -6.32 21.43
CA GLY A 297 -14.03 -7.28 21.79
C GLY A 297 -14.63 -7.08 23.18
N GLY A 298 -14.49 -5.90 23.80
CA GLY A 298 -15.00 -5.55 25.11
C GLY A 298 -16.45 -5.07 25.13
#